data_3a5e91c8a62edd13d8e794274de5f419
#
_entry.id   3a5e91c8a62edd13d8e794274de5f419
#
_cell.length_a   1.000
_cell.length_b   1.000
_cell.length_c   1.000
_cell.angle_alpha   90.00
_cell.angle_beta   90.00
_cell.angle_gamma   90.00
#
_symmetry.space_group_name_H-M   'P 1'
#
loop_
_entity.id
_entity.type
_entity.pdbx_description
1 polymer ?
#
loop_
_entity_poly.entity_id
_entity_poly.type
_entity_poly.pdbx_seq_one_letter_code
_entity_poly.pdbx_strand_id
1 'polypeptide(L)'
;RLAENQRFMQLANQPTGILVPMYVYPADIHTNAAYNRLIDLKLEHPTVPVCAIMNPANGPGEAVDANYTKAIDRLQGAGIVALGYVSTAYAERDDAGVKADVKRWQEFYPRTNGVFLDEMTNDLEAEGETHIKHYAALTQFCHEEGFWPVFANPGTGTPGEYFTGRAADVIVIHEAAEYPDDTSLKGDYFGGYSDYPPFTRAALVHSQRDWNEEAFKVMRKYVRWVYVTDDPYENPADNPWDTLTSHIERTFEALADD
;
A
#
# COMPACT_ATOMS: atom_id res chain seq x y z
N ARG A 1 -2.77 -3.72 23.46
CA ARG A 1 -4.15 -3.23 23.24
C ARG A 1 -4.25 -1.71 23.28
N LEU A 2 -3.68 -1.00 24.28
CA LEU A 2 -3.78 0.47 24.37
C LEU A 2 -3.02 1.15 23.22
N ALA A 3 -1.78 0.72 22.93
CA ALA A 3 -0.97 1.23 21.83
C ALA A 3 -1.59 0.91 20.46
N GLU A 4 -2.18 -0.27 20.32
CA GLU A 4 -2.90 -0.71 19.13
C GLU A 4 -4.14 0.17 18.88
N ASN A 5 -4.95 0.40 19.91
CA ASN A 5 -6.11 1.30 19.80
C ASN A 5 -5.70 2.74 19.46
N GLN A 6 -4.58 3.23 19.99
CA GLN A 6 -4.06 4.57 19.65
C GLN A 6 -3.64 4.63 18.17
N ARG A 7 -2.98 3.60 17.63
CA ARG A 7 -2.61 3.52 16.21
C ARG A 7 -3.84 3.49 15.30
N PHE A 8 -4.87 2.71 15.64
CA PHE A 8 -6.14 2.72 14.92
C PHE A 8 -6.80 4.10 14.93
N MET A 9 -6.83 4.76 16.07
CA MET A 9 -7.39 6.11 16.18
C MET A 9 -6.61 7.13 15.35
N GLN A 10 -5.30 6.99 15.26
CA GLN A 10 -4.49 7.84 14.38
C GLN A 10 -4.84 7.63 12.91
N LEU A 11 -4.95 6.36 12.45
CA LEU A 11 -5.37 6.07 11.08
C LEU A 11 -6.79 6.56 10.78
N ALA A 12 -7.72 6.34 11.71
CA ALA A 12 -9.13 6.73 11.53
C ALA A 12 -9.32 8.24 11.36
N ASN A 13 -8.43 9.04 11.96
CA ASN A 13 -8.49 10.50 11.90
C ASN A 13 -7.63 11.11 10.79
N GLN A 14 -6.89 10.30 10.03
CA GLN A 14 -6.10 10.81 8.91
C GLN A 14 -6.99 11.14 7.71
N PRO A 15 -6.70 12.23 6.99
CA PRO A 15 -7.33 12.50 5.69
C PRO A 15 -6.94 11.43 4.66
N THR A 16 -7.53 11.49 3.48
CA THR A 16 -7.13 10.65 2.35
C THR A 16 -5.65 10.86 2.04
N GLY A 17 -4.91 9.77 1.89
CA GLY A 17 -3.48 9.75 1.64
C GLY A 17 -3.13 9.01 0.35
N ILE A 18 -1.86 9.00 0.02
CA ILE A 18 -1.31 8.40 -1.19
C ILE A 18 -0.56 7.13 -0.82
N LEU A 19 -0.91 6.01 -1.46
CA LEU A 19 -0.13 4.78 -1.42
C LEU A 19 0.68 4.67 -2.70
N VAL A 20 1.97 5.01 -2.66
CA VAL A 20 2.84 5.05 -3.83
C VAL A 20 3.60 3.73 -3.98
N PRO A 21 3.33 2.93 -5.02
CA PRO A 21 4.23 1.84 -5.38
C PRO A 21 5.54 2.44 -5.92
N MET A 22 6.54 2.57 -5.05
CA MET A 22 7.81 3.23 -5.41
C MET A 22 8.82 2.22 -5.94
N TYR A 23 8.49 1.59 -7.07
CA TYR A 23 9.33 0.55 -7.69
C TYR A 23 10.43 1.12 -8.59
N VAL A 24 10.77 2.38 -8.36
CA VAL A 24 11.89 3.07 -8.98
C VAL A 24 13.16 2.78 -8.19
N TYR A 25 14.20 2.27 -8.85
CA TYR A 25 15.47 2.04 -8.19
C TYR A 25 16.11 3.35 -7.70
N PRO A 26 16.51 3.47 -6.44
CA PRO A 26 16.95 4.71 -5.82
C PRO A 26 18.43 5.03 -6.08
N ALA A 27 18.91 4.81 -7.31
CA ALA A 27 20.27 5.22 -7.68
C ALA A 27 20.43 6.73 -7.49
N ASP A 28 21.60 7.13 -7.01
CA ASP A 28 21.96 8.55 -6.83
C ASP A 28 20.83 9.36 -6.16
N ILE A 29 20.40 8.89 -5.00
CA ILE A 29 19.18 9.37 -4.32
C ILE A 29 19.06 10.90 -4.23
N HIS A 30 20.19 11.63 -4.20
CA HIS A 30 20.17 13.10 -4.13
C HIS A 30 19.84 13.77 -5.48
N THR A 31 20.02 13.06 -6.59
CA THR A 31 19.72 13.53 -7.95
C THR A 31 18.59 12.76 -8.61
N ASN A 32 18.07 11.72 -7.96
CA ASN A 32 16.97 10.93 -8.48
C ASN A 32 15.70 11.75 -8.57
N ALA A 33 15.23 12.00 -9.79
CA ALA A 33 14.11 12.90 -10.06
C ALA A 33 12.80 12.43 -9.43
N ALA A 34 12.51 11.12 -9.44
CA ALA A 34 11.28 10.56 -8.89
C ALA A 34 11.22 10.75 -7.36
N TYR A 35 12.29 10.38 -6.66
CA TYR A 35 12.37 10.56 -5.20
C TYR A 35 12.34 12.03 -4.79
N ASN A 36 13.09 12.88 -5.49
CA ASN A 36 13.12 14.30 -5.22
C ASN A 36 11.73 14.91 -5.40
N ARG A 37 11.02 14.58 -6.50
CA ARG A 37 9.68 15.09 -6.76
C ARG A 37 8.68 14.69 -5.68
N LEU A 38 8.67 13.41 -5.28
CA LEU A 38 7.78 12.92 -4.22
C LEU A 38 8.06 13.61 -2.88
N ILE A 39 9.33 13.75 -2.53
CA ILE A 39 9.78 14.39 -1.29
C ILE A 39 9.41 15.88 -1.28
N ASP A 40 9.69 16.59 -2.36
CA ASP A 40 9.39 18.02 -2.46
C ASP A 40 7.89 18.26 -2.30
N LEU A 41 7.04 17.50 -3.00
CA LEU A 41 5.59 17.61 -2.87
C LEU A 41 5.09 17.27 -1.45
N LYS A 42 5.68 16.27 -0.82
CA LYS A 42 5.33 15.97 0.58
C LYS A 42 5.70 17.10 1.53
N LEU A 43 6.82 17.79 1.30
CA LEU A 43 7.22 18.95 2.11
C LEU A 43 6.35 20.18 1.83
N GLU A 44 5.90 20.35 0.58
CA GLU A 44 4.95 21.42 0.19
C GLU A 44 3.55 21.15 0.77
N HIS A 45 3.13 19.88 0.88
CA HIS A 45 1.82 19.45 1.38
C HIS A 45 1.95 18.51 2.58
N PRO A 46 2.45 19.01 3.73
CA PRO A 46 2.83 18.15 4.86
C PRO A 46 1.63 17.43 5.51
N THR A 47 0.41 17.92 5.31
CA THR A 47 -0.82 17.31 5.87
C THR A 47 -1.31 16.12 5.08
N VAL A 48 -0.89 15.94 3.82
CA VAL A 48 -1.26 14.78 3.00
C VAL A 48 -0.46 13.56 3.45
N PRO A 49 -1.10 12.49 3.97
CA PRO A 49 -0.40 11.27 4.34
C PRO A 49 0.17 10.57 3.10
N VAL A 50 1.38 10.06 3.19
CA VAL A 50 2.02 9.30 2.11
C VAL A 50 2.66 8.04 2.68
N CYS A 51 2.33 6.89 2.09
CA CYS A 51 3.04 5.64 2.24
C CYS A 51 3.72 5.28 0.92
N ALA A 52 5.00 4.92 0.96
CA ALA A 52 5.75 4.46 -0.21
C ALA A 52 6.13 2.99 -0.05
N ILE A 53 5.77 2.17 -1.04
CA ILE A 53 6.11 0.74 -1.06
C ILE A 53 7.51 0.60 -1.66
N MET A 54 8.44 0.04 -0.89
CA MET A 54 9.82 -0.21 -1.28
C MET A 54 9.99 -1.69 -1.65
N ASN A 55 10.55 -1.94 -2.83
CA ASN A 55 10.68 -3.31 -3.36
C ASN A 55 12.05 -3.56 -4.02
N PRO A 56 13.10 -3.80 -3.24
CA PRO A 56 14.45 -4.00 -3.76
C PRO A 56 14.60 -5.18 -4.75
N ALA A 57 13.98 -6.30 -4.44
CA ALA A 57 14.18 -7.54 -5.20
C ALA A 57 13.00 -8.50 -5.03
N ASN A 58 11.78 -8.03 -5.34
CA ASN A 58 10.53 -8.73 -5.05
C ASN A 58 10.43 -9.13 -3.57
N GLY A 59 10.88 -8.22 -2.71
CA GLY A 59 11.08 -8.37 -1.28
C GLY A 59 12.33 -7.63 -0.80
N PRO A 60 12.85 -7.93 0.40
CA PRO A 60 14.01 -7.24 0.98
C PRO A 60 15.34 -7.56 0.28
N GLY A 61 15.38 -8.60 -0.55
CA GLY A 61 16.59 -9.10 -1.17
C GLY A 61 17.44 -9.99 -0.25
N GLU A 62 18.64 -10.36 -0.74
CA GLU A 62 19.55 -11.26 -0.03
C GLU A 62 20.69 -10.50 0.70
N ALA A 63 20.82 -9.21 0.45
CA ALA A 63 21.82 -8.34 1.06
C ALA A 63 21.30 -6.90 1.12
N VAL A 64 21.88 -6.11 2.03
CA VAL A 64 21.58 -4.67 2.13
C VAL A 64 22.03 -3.94 0.86
N ASP A 65 21.14 -3.18 0.27
CA ASP A 65 21.46 -2.20 -0.76
C ASP A 65 21.49 -0.79 -0.12
N ALA A 66 22.68 -0.18 -0.12
CA ALA A 66 22.88 1.13 0.48
C ALA A 66 22.05 2.25 -0.16
N ASN A 67 21.64 2.10 -1.43
CA ASN A 67 20.77 3.07 -2.08
C ASN A 67 19.37 3.02 -1.50
N TYR A 68 18.83 1.84 -1.19
CA TYR A 68 17.55 1.71 -0.47
C TYR A 68 17.63 2.23 0.96
N THR A 69 18.72 1.99 1.68
CA THR A 69 18.91 2.57 3.01
C THR A 69 18.80 4.10 2.98
N LYS A 70 19.53 4.73 2.07
CA LYS A 70 19.49 6.20 1.89
C LYS A 70 18.13 6.70 1.45
N ALA A 71 17.45 5.97 0.56
CA ALA A 71 16.11 6.33 0.09
C ALA A 71 15.09 6.31 1.24
N ILE A 72 15.07 5.25 2.03
CA ILE A 72 14.18 5.12 3.19
C ILE A 72 14.44 6.24 4.21
N ASP A 73 15.72 6.55 4.48
CA ASP A 73 16.09 7.64 5.37
C ASP A 73 15.57 9.00 4.88
N ARG A 74 15.68 9.28 3.58
CA ARG A 74 15.18 10.53 2.99
C ARG A 74 13.66 10.61 2.97
N LEU A 75 12.97 9.51 2.62
CA LEU A 75 11.51 9.45 2.63
C LEU A 75 10.99 9.73 4.05
N GLN A 76 11.53 9.08 5.05
CA GLN A 76 11.13 9.31 6.44
C GLN A 76 11.46 10.71 6.93
N GLY A 77 12.60 11.27 6.54
CA GLY A 77 12.98 12.64 6.85
C GLY A 77 11.97 13.68 6.33
N ALA A 78 11.23 13.35 5.27
CA ALA A 78 10.13 14.15 4.73
C ALA A 78 8.76 13.82 5.33
N GLY A 79 8.66 12.85 6.23
CA GLY A 79 7.41 12.40 6.82
C GLY A 79 6.64 11.39 5.98
N ILE A 80 7.31 10.70 5.05
CA ILE A 80 6.74 9.62 4.26
C ILE A 80 6.97 8.28 4.96
N VAL A 81 5.91 7.49 5.10
CA VAL A 81 5.97 6.14 5.69
C VAL A 81 6.52 5.16 4.65
N ALA A 82 7.58 4.46 4.99
CA ALA A 82 8.14 3.41 4.13
C ALA A 82 7.53 2.05 4.48
N LEU A 83 7.01 1.34 3.47
CA LEU A 83 6.48 -0.02 3.57
C LEU A 83 7.41 -0.99 2.86
N GLY A 84 7.79 -2.06 3.52
CA GLY A 84 8.58 -3.14 2.92
C GLY A 84 7.68 -4.13 2.18
N TYR A 85 7.97 -4.36 0.89
CA TYR A 85 7.25 -5.34 0.07
C TYR A 85 7.59 -6.78 0.50
N VAL A 86 6.57 -7.61 0.61
CA VAL A 86 6.70 -9.06 0.84
C VAL A 86 5.61 -9.79 0.02
N SER A 87 6.03 -10.65 -0.91
CA SER A 87 5.08 -11.52 -1.63
C SER A 87 4.60 -12.64 -0.73
N THR A 88 3.33 -12.97 -0.79
CA THR A 88 2.72 -14.15 -0.14
C THR A 88 2.30 -15.23 -1.12
N ALA A 89 2.38 -14.94 -2.42
CA ALA A 89 1.98 -15.84 -3.50
C ALA A 89 0.60 -16.50 -3.25
N TYR A 90 -0.40 -15.70 -2.89
CA TYR A 90 -1.76 -16.16 -2.59
C TYR A 90 -1.82 -17.29 -1.56
N ALA A 91 -1.03 -17.15 -0.48
CA ALA A 91 -0.83 -18.12 0.60
C ALA A 91 -0.14 -19.43 0.16
N GLU A 92 0.43 -19.50 -1.05
CA GLU A 92 1.22 -20.64 -1.51
C GLU A 92 2.65 -20.67 -0.94
N ARG A 93 3.19 -19.50 -0.56
CA ARG A 93 4.48 -19.45 0.13
C ARG A 93 4.34 -19.99 1.54
N ASP A 94 5.34 -20.74 1.98
CA ASP A 94 5.41 -21.21 3.36
C ASP A 94 5.54 -20.04 4.35
N ASP A 95 4.89 -20.16 5.47
CA ASP A 95 4.81 -19.15 6.53
C ASP A 95 6.22 -18.74 7.03
N ALA A 96 7.13 -19.70 7.12
CA ALA A 96 8.50 -19.45 7.56
C ALA A 96 9.27 -18.56 6.58
N GLY A 97 9.08 -18.74 5.27
CA GLY A 97 9.72 -17.92 4.23
C GLY A 97 9.19 -16.49 4.22
N VAL A 98 7.87 -16.31 4.37
CA VAL A 98 7.24 -14.98 4.48
C VAL A 98 7.75 -14.24 5.74
N LYS A 99 7.75 -14.90 6.88
CA LYS A 99 8.26 -14.34 8.15
C LYS A 99 9.75 -14.02 8.09
N ALA A 100 10.54 -14.84 7.38
CA ALA A 100 11.95 -14.55 7.15
C ALA A 100 12.16 -13.26 6.38
N ASP A 101 11.35 -12.98 5.34
CA ASP A 101 11.42 -11.72 4.61
C ASP A 101 11.03 -10.52 5.49
N VAL A 102 10.01 -10.65 6.32
CA VAL A 102 9.65 -9.61 7.29
C VAL A 102 10.82 -9.31 8.24
N LYS A 103 11.48 -10.35 8.77
CA LYS A 103 12.67 -10.16 9.63
C LYS A 103 13.84 -9.53 8.89
N ARG A 104 14.05 -9.89 7.61
CA ARG A 104 15.10 -9.26 6.78
C ARG A 104 14.84 -7.78 6.57
N TRP A 105 13.58 -7.35 6.42
CA TRP A 105 13.24 -5.93 6.40
C TRP A 105 13.71 -5.21 7.64
N GLN A 106 13.52 -5.80 8.83
CA GLN A 106 14.00 -5.24 10.09
C GLN A 106 15.55 -5.25 10.18
N GLU A 107 16.17 -6.31 9.72
CA GLU A 107 17.64 -6.46 9.76
C GLU A 107 18.35 -5.54 8.75
N PHE A 108 17.89 -5.53 7.49
CA PHE A 108 18.55 -4.80 6.40
C PHE A 108 18.19 -3.33 6.37
N TYR A 109 16.94 -3.01 6.68
CA TYR A 109 16.38 -1.67 6.60
C TYR A 109 15.56 -1.33 7.86
N PRO A 110 16.23 -1.19 9.03
CA PRO A 110 15.54 -1.09 10.33
C PRO A 110 14.67 0.15 10.50
N ARG A 111 14.78 1.12 9.60
CA ARG A 111 13.90 2.30 9.57
C ARG A 111 12.62 2.13 8.77
N THR A 112 12.42 0.98 8.14
CA THR A 112 11.14 0.66 7.49
C THR A 112 10.02 0.66 8.53
N ASN A 113 8.90 1.36 8.23
CA ASN A 113 7.81 1.54 9.18
C ASN A 113 6.85 0.37 9.21
N GLY A 114 6.37 -0.04 8.04
CA GLY A 114 5.33 -1.04 7.86
C GLY A 114 5.66 -2.06 6.79
N VAL A 115 4.69 -2.90 6.48
CA VAL A 115 4.84 -3.98 5.50
C VAL A 115 3.69 -3.92 4.49
N PHE A 116 4.01 -4.20 3.24
CA PHE A 116 3.06 -4.43 2.16
C PHE A 116 3.09 -5.90 1.77
N LEU A 117 2.08 -6.65 2.19
CA LEU A 117 1.88 -8.06 1.86
C LEU A 117 1.18 -8.16 0.51
N ASP A 118 1.91 -8.48 -0.53
CA ASP A 118 1.35 -8.63 -1.87
C ASP A 118 0.82 -10.02 -2.14
N GLU A 119 -0.04 -10.13 -3.16
CA GLU A 119 -0.65 -11.39 -3.60
C GLU A 119 -1.45 -12.06 -2.47
N MET A 120 -2.32 -11.30 -1.78
CA MET A 120 -3.23 -11.84 -0.78
C MET A 120 -4.39 -12.59 -1.48
N THR A 121 -4.86 -13.67 -0.85
CA THR A 121 -6.10 -14.34 -1.25
C THR A 121 -7.34 -13.46 -1.02
N ASN A 122 -8.44 -13.77 -1.70
CA ASN A 122 -9.75 -13.12 -1.52
C ASN A 122 -10.94 -14.09 -1.55
N ASP A 123 -10.70 -15.35 -1.31
CA ASP A 123 -11.70 -16.42 -1.33
C ASP A 123 -12.42 -16.59 0.01
N LEU A 124 -13.65 -17.14 -0.03
CA LEU A 124 -14.49 -17.50 1.12
C LEU A 124 -14.84 -18.99 1.19
N GLU A 125 -14.37 -19.79 0.23
CA GLU A 125 -14.67 -21.22 0.21
C GLU A 125 -13.99 -21.95 1.39
N ALA A 126 -13.99 -23.29 1.38
CA ALA A 126 -13.50 -24.08 2.52
C ALA A 126 -12.08 -23.68 3.00
N GLU A 127 -11.26 -23.12 2.11
CA GLU A 127 -9.92 -22.62 2.44
C GLU A 127 -9.92 -21.15 2.90
N GLY A 128 -10.98 -20.38 2.62
CA GLY A 128 -11.05 -18.94 2.90
C GLY A 128 -10.93 -18.60 4.39
N GLU A 129 -11.59 -19.36 5.27
CA GLU A 129 -11.45 -19.16 6.72
C GLU A 129 -10.01 -19.43 7.17
N THR A 130 -9.35 -20.42 6.59
CA THR A 130 -7.94 -20.75 6.85
C THR A 130 -7.04 -19.63 6.37
N HIS A 131 -7.30 -19.09 5.17
CA HIS A 131 -6.55 -17.96 4.61
C HIS A 131 -6.72 -16.69 5.45
N ILE A 132 -7.94 -16.36 5.87
CA ILE A 132 -8.19 -15.21 6.75
C ILE A 132 -7.38 -15.32 8.04
N LYS A 133 -7.39 -16.48 8.69
CA LYS A 133 -6.59 -16.75 9.90
C LYS A 133 -5.09 -16.64 9.62
N HIS A 134 -4.64 -17.15 8.48
CA HIS A 134 -3.24 -17.06 8.06
C HIS A 134 -2.78 -15.62 7.93
N TYR A 135 -3.51 -14.78 7.19
CA TYR A 135 -3.15 -13.37 7.02
C TYR A 135 -3.29 -12.57 8.32
N ALA A 136 -4.29 -12.86 9.14
CA ALA A 136 -4.41 -12.26 10.47
C ALA A 136 -3.20 -12.58 11.36
N ALA A 137 -2.70 -13.83 11.32
CA ALA A 137 -1.51 -14.24 12.05
C ALA A 137 -0.23 -13.57 11.48
N LEU A 138 -0.11 -13.44 10.16
CA LEU A 138 1.01 -12.71 9.54
C LEU A 138 1.00 -11.22 9.92
N THR A 139 -0.17 -10.59 9.89
CA THR A 139 -0.33 -9.19 10.29
C THR A 139 0.04 -8.98 11.75
N GLN A 140 -0.43 -9.86 12.63
CA GLN A 140 -0.03 -9.83 14.03
C GLN A 140 1.48 -10.02 14.20
N PHE A 141 2.07 -10.95 13.48
CA PHE A 141 3.53 -11.16 13.49
C PHE A 141 4.28 -9.90 13.07
N CYS A 142 3.86 -9.23 11.99
CA CYS A 142 4.45 -7.96 11.58
C CYS A 142 4.36 -6.89 12.69
N HIS A 143 3.22 -6.80 13.38
CA HIS A 143 3.06 -5.87 14.50
C HIS A 143 3.99 -6.22 15.68
N GLU A 144 4.16 -7.48 15.99
CA GLU A 144 5.06 -7.97 17.05
C GLU A 144 6.53 -7.68 16.72
N GLU A 145 6.91 -7.76 15.44
CA GLU A 145 8.24 -7.35 14.95
C GLU A 145 8.41 -5.82 14.85
N GLY A 146 7.37 -5.04 15.19
CA GLY A 146 7.42 -3.58 15.27
C GLY A 146 6.97 -2.85 14.00
N PHE A 147 6.46 -3.56 13.00
CA PHE A 147 5.97 -2.95 11.77
C PHE A 147 4.52 -2.46 11.91
N TRP A 148 4.28 -1.25 11.44
CA TRP A 148 2.97 -0.61 11.36
C TRP A 148 2.98 0.51 10.31
N PRO A 149 1.95 0.66 9.44
CA PRO A 149 0.81 -0.26 9.23
C PRO A 149 1.17 -1.48 8.37
N VAL A 150 0.28 -2.47 8.34
CA VAL A 150 0.33 -3.62 7.43
C VAL A 150 -0.74 -3.46 6.38
N PHE A 151 -0.31 -3.33 5.13
CA PHE A 151 -1.18 -3.37 3.95
C PHE A 151 -1.17 -4.78 3.37
N ALA A 152 -2.28 -5.20 2.78
CA ALA A 152 -2.34 -6.43 1.99
C ALA A 152 -3.05 -6.18 0.67
N ASN A 153 -2.58 -6.83 -0.40
CA ASN A 153 -3.06 -6.60 -1.75
C ASN A 153 -3.56 -7.88 -2.44
N PRO A 154 -4.88 -8.10 -2.49
CA PRO A 154 -5.46 -9.11 -3.36
C PRO A 154 -5.66 -8.60 -4.79
N GLY A 155 -5.51 -7.30 -5.04
CA GLY A 155 -5.69 -6.65 -6.33
C GLY A 155 -7.15 -6.53 -6.79
N THR A 156 -8.12 -6.90 -5.95
CA THR A 156 -9.52 -6.97 -6.32
C THR A 156 -10.43 -6.84 -5.10
N GLY A 157 -11.74 -6.78 -5.34
CA GLY A 157 -12.74 -6.81 -4.28
C GLY A 157 -12.57 -8.01 -3.35
N THR A 158 -12.81 -7.77 -2.06
CA THR A 158 -12.46 -8.72 -1.01
C THR A 158 -13.64 -8.90 -0.05
N PRO A 159 -13.99 -10.15 0.30
CA PRO A 159 -15.06 -10.42 1.25
C PRO A 159 -14.87 -9.71 2.59
N GLY A 160 -16.00 -9.30 3.19
CA GLY A 160 -16.03 -8.57 4.46
C GLY A 160 -15.33 -9.31 5.61
N GLU A 161 -15.30 -10.62 5.54
CA GLU A 161 -14.65 -11.49 6.52
C GLU A 161 -13.14 -11.27 6.63
N TYR A 162 -12.48 -10.80 5.57
CA TYR A 162 -11.06 -10.40 5.62
C TYR A 162 -10.87 -9.14 6.48
N PHE A 163 -11.85 -8.24 6.48
CA PHE A 163 -11.83 -7.05 7.33
C PHE A 163 -12.15 -7.39 8.80
N THR A 164 -13.23 -8.12 9.05
CA THR A 164 -13.61 -8.54 10.42
C THR A 164 -12.59 -9.48 11.03
N GLY A 165 -11.98 -10.34 10.23
CA GLY A 165 -10.89 -11.24 10.62
C GLY A 165 -9.54 -10.55 10.80
N ARG A 166 -9.45 -9.24 10.46
CA ARG A 166 -8.22 -8.45 10.56
C ARG A 166 -7.04 -9.04 9.78
N ALA A 167 -7.32 -9.48 8.55
CA ALA A 167 -6.30 -10.03 7.66
C ALA A 167 -5.17 -9.02 7.37
N ALA A 168 -5.48 -7.72 7.39
CA ALA A 168 -4.52 -6.62 7.34
C ALA A 168 -5.10 -5.37 8.02
N ASP A 169 -4.27 -4.34 8.21
CA ASP A 169 -4.75 -3.04 8.66
C ASP A 169 -5.43 -2.27 7.52
N VAL A 170 -4.91 -2.43 6.31
CA VAL A 170 -5.46 -1.85 5.08
C VAL A 170 -5.43 -2.90 3.96
N ILE A 171 -6.54 -3.00 3.22
CA ILE A 171 -6.66 -3.93 2.08
C ILE A 171 -6.83 -3.13 0.78
N VAL A 172 -6.03 -3.46 -0.23
CA VAL A 172 -6.16 -2.91 -1.58
C VAL A 172 -7.31 -3.63 -2.28
N ILE A 173 -8.46 -2.98 -2.34
CA ILE A 173 -9.68 -3.55 -2.91
C ILE A 173 -9.78 -3.41 -4.44
N HIS A 174 -8.87 -2.67 -5.04
CA HIS A 174 -8.87 -2.41 -6.48
C HIS A 174 -7.46 -2.13 -6.97
N GLU A 175 -7.07 -2.84 -8.01
CA GLU A 175 -5.85 -2.62 -8.77
C GLU A 175 -6.13 -2.95 -10.25
N ALA A 176 -6.39 -1.93 -11.06
CA ALA A 176 -6.80 -2.10 -12.45
C ALA A 176 -6.52 -0.85 -13.31
N ALA A 177 -6.72 -1.03 -14.63
CA ALA A 177 -6.59 0.07 -15.60
C ALA A 177 -7.75 1.06 -15.54
N GLU A 178 -8.93 0.64 -15.08
CA GLU A 178 -10.09 1.49 -14.93
C GLU A 178 -10.25 1.99 -13.50
N TYR A 179 -10.81 3.17 -13.32
CA TYR A 179 -11.29 3.60 -12.01
C TYR A 179 -12.36 2.62 -11.49
N PRO A 180 -12.36 2.31 -10.19
CA PRO A 180 -13.38 1.44 -9.60
C PRO A 180 -14.77 2.05 -9.77
N ASP A 181 -15.73 1.21 -10.18
CA ASP A 181 -17.14 1.61 -10.23
C ASP A 181 -17.77 1.68 -8.84
N ASP A 182 -19.00 2.17 -8.78
CA ASP A 182 -19.74 2.34 -7.53
C ASP A 182 -19.96 1.00 -6.80
N THR A 183 -20.22 -0.07 -7.53
CA THR A 183 -20.39 -1.42 -6.98
C THR A 183 -19.10 -1.93 -6.33
N SER A 184 -17.97 -1.76 -7.00
CA SER A 184 -16.65 -2.15 -6.48
C SER A 184 -16.26 -1.32 -5.25
N LEU A 185 -16.51 -0.01 -5.29
CA LEU A 185 -16.21 0.89 -4.17
C LEU A 185 -17.06 0.60 -2.93
N LYS A 186 -18.32 0.23 -3.11
CA LYS A 186 -19.23 -0.17 -2.03
C LYS A 186 -19.04 -1.60 -1.56
N GLY A 187 -18.40 -2.44 -2.37
CA GLY A 187 -18.22 -3.86 -2.09
C GLY A 187 -19.52 -4.66 -2.15
N ASP A 188 -20.44 -4.28 -3.03
CA ASP A 188 -21.78 -4.88 -3.11
C ASP A 188 -21.76 -6.39 -3.40
N TYR A 189 -20.75 -6.86 -4.16
CA TYR A 189 -20.55 -8.29 -4.41
C TYR A 189 -20.16 -9.10 -3.15
N PHE A 190 -19.72 -8.43 -2.10
CA PHE A 190 -19.16 -9.05 -0.89
C PHE A 190 -19.92 -8.65 0.38
N GLY A 191 -21.17 -8.25 0.26
CA GLY A 191 -22.01 -7.86 1.39
C GLY A 191 -21.85 -6.40 1.83
N GLY A 192 -21.00 -5.64 1.14
CA GLY A 192 -20.77 -4.21 1.39
C GLY A 192 -19.65 -3.90 2.36
N TYR A 193 -19.10 -2.69 2.24
CA TYR A 193 -18.01 -2.18 3.09
C TYR A 193 -18.48 -1.10 4.08
N SER A 194 -19.78 -0.83 4.17
CA SER A 194 -20.32 0.26 4.99
C SER A 194 -20.01 0.12 6.48
N ASP A 195 -19.83 -1.10 6.95
CA ASP A 195 -19.51 -1.39 8.35
C ASP A 195 -18.03 -1.24 8.69
N TYR A 196 -17.20 -0.99 7.68
CA TYR A 196 -15.75 -0.85 7.86
C TYR A 196 -15.31 0.58 7.58
N PRO A 197 -14.42 1.15 8.42
CA PRO A 197 -13.93 2.51 8.20
C PRO A 197 -13.20 2.65 6.86
N PRO A 198 -13.37 3.75 6.11
CA PRO A 198 -12.69 3.95 4.82
C PRO A 198 -11.16 3.83 4.87
N PHE A 199 -10.53 4.13 6.01
CA PHE A 199 -9.07 4.02 6.15
C PHE A 199 -8.55 2.58 6.03
N THR A 200 -9.41 1.56 6.13
CA THR A 200 -9.06 0.15 5.96
C THR A 200 -8.95 -0.26 4.49
N ARG A 201 -9.20 0.65 3.56
CA ARG A 201 -9.23 0.35 2.12
C ARG A 201 -8.32 1.26 1.32
N ALA A 202 -7.70 0.67 0.29
CA ALA A 202 -6.89 1.34 -0.71
C ALA A 202 -7.34 0.99 -2.13
N ALA A 203 -7.03 1.85 -3.09
CA ALA A 203 -7.25 1.61 -4.51
C ALA A 203 -6.07 2.12 -5.33
N LEU A 204 -5.60 1.29 -6.25
CA LEU A 204 -4.52 1.59 -7.20
C LEU A 204 -5.08 1.54 -8.62
N VAL A 205 -4.85 2.58 -9.41
CA VAL A 205 -5.35 2.70 -10.78
C VAL A 205 -4.17 3.02 -11.70
N HIS A 206 -3.96 2.20 -12.73
CA HIS A 206 -2.90 2.40 -13.71
C HIS A 206 -3.45 2.76 -15.10
N SER A 207 -2.57 3.01 -16.05
CA SER A 207 -2.93 3.29 -17.46
C SER A 207 -3.87 4.50 -17.65
N GLN A 208 -3.87 5.44 -16.72
CA GLN A 208 -4.70 6.64 -16.79
C GLN A 208 -3.92 7.78 -17.45
N ARG A 209 -3.94 7.81 -18.78
CA ARG A 209 -3.24 8.84 -19.56
C ARG A 209 -3.63 10.26 -19.14
N ASP A 210 -4.92 10.48 -18.92
CA ASP A 210 -5.47 11.77 -18.54
C ASP A 210 -6.02 11.73 -17.11
N TRP A 211 -5.84 12.81 -16.37
CA TRP A 211 -6.42 12.94 -15.04
C TRP A 211 -7.94 13.07 -15.10
N ASN A 212 -8.64 12.24 -14.33
CA ASN A 212 -10.09 12.29 -14.20
C ASN A 212 -10.50 12.74 -12.79
N GLU A 213 -10.73 14.03 -12.64
CA GLU A 213 -11.08 14.68 -11.38
C GLU A 213 -12.34 14.10 -10.73
N GLU A 214 -13.38 13.84 -11.52
CA GLU A 214 -14.66 13.35 -11.00
C GLU A 214 -14.53 11.89 -10.50
N ALA A 215 -13.88 11.04 -11.27
CA ALA A 215 -13.63 9.66 -10.84
C ALA A 215 -12.74 9.60 -9.59
N PHE A 216 -11.72 10.45 -9.50
CA PHE A 216 -10.87 10.57 -8.33
C PHE A 216 -11.66 11.01 -7.09
N LYS A 217 -12.51 12.04 -7.21
CA LYS A 217 -13.38 12.51 -6.14
C LYS A 217 -14.36 11.43 -5.65
N VAL A 218 -14.91 10.63 -6.56
CA VAL A 218 -15.78 9.52 -6.18
C VAL A 218 -14.98 8.46 -5.43
N MET A 219 -13.85 8.03 -5.98
CA MET A 219 -13.00 6.99 -5.38
C MET A 219 -12.59 7.34 -3.94
N ARG A 220 -12.11 8.56 -3.68
CA ARG A 220 -11.62 8.97 -2.36
C ARG A 220 -12.69 9.08 -1.27
N LYS A 221 -13.98 9.03 -1.61
CA LYS A 221 -15.06 8.96 -0.62
C LYS A 221 -15.12 7.60 0.07
N TYR A 222 -14.69 6.54 -0.61
CA TYR A 222 -14.82 5.16 -0.16
C TYR A 222 -13.50 4.56 0.33
N VAL A 223 -12.36 5.08 -0.13
CA VAL A 223 -11.02 4.62 0.25
C VAL A 223 -10.20 5.78 0.78
N ARG A 224 -9.26 5.50 1.69
CA ARG A 224 -8.37 6.52 2.26
C ARG A 224 -6.96 6.48 1.70
N TRP A 225 -6.61 5.48 0.92
CA TRP A 225 -5.30 5.33 0.30
C TRP A 225 -5.49 5.16 -1.20
N VAL A 226 -4.93 6.08 -1.96
CA VAL A 226 -5.14 6.14 -3.41
C VAL A 226 -3.82 6.30 -4.15
N TYR A 227 -3.75 5.75 -5.36
CA TYR A 227 -2.71 6.06 -6.33
C TYR A 227 -3.27 5.93 -7.73
N VAL A 228 -3.00 6.92 -8.58
CA VAL A 228 -3.41 6.93 -9.98
C VAL A 228 -2.18 7.22 -10.82
N THR A 229 -1.86 6.33 -11.75
CA THR A 229 -0.71 6.50 -12.64
C THR A 229 -1.10 6.46 -14.12
N ASP A 230 -0.39 7.25 -14.90
CA ASP A 230 -0.40 7.25 -16.36
C ASP A 230 0.47 6.12 -16.95
N ASP A 231 1.28 5.47 -16.11
CA ASP A 231 2.10 4.35 -16.53
C ASP A 231 1.23 3.20 -17.06
N PRO A 232 1.42 2.78 -18.33
CA PRO A 232 0.58 1.77 -18.93
C PRO A 232 0.96 0.35 -18.48
N TYR A 233 -0.01 -0.56 -18.62
CA TYR A 233 0.21 -1.99 -18.54
C TYR A 233 -0.19 -2.63 -19.87
N GLU A 234 0.77 -2.73 -20.78
CA GLU A 234 0.50 -3.13 -22.18
C GLU A 234 0.64 -4.63 -22.41
N ASN A 235 1.40 -5.30 -21.55
CA ASN A 235 1.63 -6.76 -21.65
C ASN A 235 2.08 -7.32 -20.29
N PRO A 236 2.07 -8.66 -20.10
CA PRO A 236 2.41 -9.28 -18.81
C PRO A 236 3.85 -9.07 -18.31
N ALA A 237 4.75 -8.57 -19.15
CA ALA A 237 6.13 -8.25 -18.77
C ALA A 237 6.29 -6.78 -18.37
N ASP A 238 5.25 -5.99 -18.56
CA ASP A 238 5.21 -4.58 -18.18
C ASP A 238 4.89 -4.40 -16.70
N ASN A 239 5.37 -3.31 -16.12
CA ASN A 239 5.14 -2.98 -14.72
C ASN A 239 4.64 -1.53 -14.60
N PRO A 240 3.34 -1.32 -14.36
CA PRO A 240 2.77 0.03 -14.30
C PRO A 240 3.19 0.82 -13.05
N TRP A 241 4.10 0.28 -12.24
CA TRP A 241 4.55 0.88 -10.98
C TRP A 241 6.04 1.23 -10.97
N ASP A 242 6.74 1.10 -12.11
CA ASP A 242 8.19 1.31 -12.19
C ASP A 242 8.59 2.76 -12.52
N THR A 243 7.61 3.64 -12.69
CA THR A 243 7.79 5.10 -12.76
C THR A 243 6.93 5.83 -11.73
N LEU A 244 7.36 7.00 -11.29
CA LEU A 244 6.48 7.88 -10.52
C LEU A 244 5.47 8.53 -11.47
N THR A 245 4.19 8.43 -11.13
CA THR A 245 3.12 9.00 -11.96
C THR A 245 3.34 10.47 -12.31
N SER A 246 3.02 10.86 -13.54
CA SER A 246 2.97 12.28 -13.93
C SER A 246 1.84 13.04 -13.23
N HIS A 247 0.85 12.32 -12.68
CA HIS A 247 -0.27 12.90 -11.93
C HIS A 247 0.06 13.19 -10.47
N ILE A 248 1.29 12.99 -10.01
CA ILE A 248 1.61 13.07 -8.58
C ILE A 248 1.32 14.45 -7.98
N GLU A 249 1.69 15.53 -8.67
CA GLU A 249 1.40 16.90 -8.22
C GLU A 249 -0.11 17.14 -8.11
N ARG A 250 -0.86 16.74 -9.14
CA ARG A 250 -2.32 16.84 -9.17
C ARG A 250 -2.98 16.06 -8.04
N THR A 251 -2.42 14.90 -7.70
CA THR A 251 -2.90 14.09 -6.58
C THR A 251 -2.71 14.80 -5.24
N PHE A 252 -1.54 15.37 -5.00
CA PHE A 252 -1.28 16.17 -3.78
C PHE A 252 -2.21 17.37 -3.69
N GLU A 253 -2.36 18.14 -4.77
CA GLU A 253 -3.27 19.30 -4.83
C GLU A 253 -4.71 18.88 -4.51
N ALA A 254 -5.20 17.81 -5.13
CA ALA A 254 -6.57 17.31 -4.91
C ALA A 254 -6.83 16.82 -3.47
N LEU A 255 -5.79 16.42 -2.73
CA LEU A 255 -5.88 15.94 -1.35
C LEU A 255 -5.57 17.01 -0.31
N ALA A 256 -4.89 18.09 -0.67
CA ALA A 256 -4.50 19.15 0.25
C ALA A 256 -5.65 20.10 0.62
N ASP A 257 -6.73 20.09 -0.16
CA ASP A 257 -7.89 20.97 0.01
C ASP A 257 -8.98 20.35 0.94
N ASP A 258 -8.66 19.28 1.64
CA ASP A 258 -9.60 18.56 2.55
C ASP A 258 -9.55 19.06 4.01
#